data_ad7b4139396eaf3621fe11f1b848b595
#
_entry.id   ad7b4139396eaf3621fe11f1b848b595
#
_cell.length_a   1.000
_cell.length_b   1.000
_cell.length_c   1.000
_cell.angle_alpha   90.00
_cell.angle_beta   90.00
_cell.angle_gamma   90.00
#
_symmetry.space_group_name_H-M   'P 1'
#
loop_
_entity.id
_entity.type
_entity.pdbx_description
1 polymer ?
#
loop_
_entity_poly.entity_id
_entity_poly.type
_entity_poly.pdbx_seq_one_letter_code
_entity_poly.pdbx_strand_id
1 'polypeptide(L)'
;MSATSPATSDVGRDQALAIHRVTAGAMAERAVALVRDRLDGGAAANQAAVLARVNSALLPVQVALTEAGVGHSAPLDASVLGRTGVRTALAYLRLGLDLDRCQRDDLLDTLNRPARKVKSAVQPHLRRSTRWSIGQLESMADALDPSHRERWTGYLGDLHHLSAAITDGADTARVLWIVRNRIGLGEAMEALDSSRTRPEGSSHGDDLDALEQLAALHPDPATFRDWLVDRLRVPADPDGVVLSTVHRVKGMEWDHVVVFAATAGLFPHRLSEDVEEERRVFHVAVTRGRRRVDVVADRERTSAFVAELHRAGDAVTAPRDAAATLPEHVTARTRPDGAIVAQPGLRIGLPGGLDARVTVVDPAGVAVDVDDDGHPVALRLPYGAAVTVDGRRATLAPAPRTTRPRATANGGVGDLGGRLLGDDEPPMDDTLYEALRQWRTRIAAEQGVPPYLVFHDRHLQVIAGRRPTTLRELAGCPGVGPTKLERYGDDLLDVVASATTP
;
A
#
# COMPACT_ATOMS: atom_id res chain seq x y z
N MET A 1 -48.31 -6.64 20.71
CA MET A 1 -47.89 -6.40 19.33
C MET A 1 -46.37 -6.54 19.30
N SER A 2 -45.93 -7.57 18.65
CA SER A 2 -44.58 -8.12 18.74
C SER A 2 -43.53 -7.23 18.05
N ALA A 3 -42.49 -6.86 18.77
CA ALA A 3 -41.27 -6.29 18.22
C ALA A 3 -40.34 -7.43 17.81
N THR A 4 -40.11 -7.57 16.53
CA THR A 4 -39.19 -8.55 15.94
C THR A 4 -37.76 -8.05 16.13
N SER A 5 -36.98 -8.72 16.96
CA SER A 5 -35.53 -8.55 17.03
C SER A 5 -34.89 -9.02 15.70
N PRO A 6 -33.88 -8.30 15.18
CA PRO A 6 -33.10 -8.80 14.08
C PRO A 6 -32.19 -9.93 14.57
N ALA A 7 -32.21 -11.03 13.83
CA ALA A 7 -31.42 -12.22 14.08
C ALA A 7 -29.91 -11.89 14.11
N THR A 8 -29.29 -12.14 15.24
CA THR A 8 -27.84 -12.23 15.43
C THR A 8 -27.38 -13.47 14.65
N SER A 9 -26.69 -13.27 13.53
CA SER A 9 -26.00 -14.37 12.83
C SER A 9 -24.88 -14.87 13.74
N ASP A 10 -24.99 -16.11 14.14
CA ASP A 10 -24.00 -16.91 14.86
C ASP A 10 -22.81 -17.17 13.92
N VAL A 11 -21.86 -16.19 13.87
CA VAL A 11 -20.58 -16.37 13.20
C VAL A 11 -19.67 -17.06 14.20
N GLY A 12 -19.31 -18.30 13.89
CA GLY A 12 -18.55 -19.21 14.73
C GLY A 12 -17.33 -18.57 15.40
N ARG A 13 -17.20 -18.79 16.70
CA ARG A 13 -16.19 -18.24 17.63
C ARG A 13 -14.74 -18.67 17.37
N ASP A 14 -14.44 -19.39 16.27
CA ASP A 14 -13.16 -20.10 16.08
C ASP A 14 -12.40 -19.80 14.77
N GLN A 15 -12.59 -18.64 14.15
CA GLN A 15 -11.68 -18.27 13.06
C GLN A 15 -10.45 -17.56 13.63
N ALA A 16 -9.29 -18.22 13.60
CA ALA A 16 -8.01 -17.64 14.00
C ALA A 16 -7.62 -16.40 13.17
N LEU A 17 -8.18 -16.24 11.96
CA LEU A 17 -7.99 -15.12 11.05
C LEU A 17 -9.33 -14.60 10.57
N ALA A 18 -9.53 -13.27 10.65
CA ALA A 18 -10.68 -12.59 10.05
C ALA A 18 -10.25 -11.35 9.27
N ILE A 19 -10.96 -11.04 8.17
CA ILE A 19 -10.70 -9.89 7.32
C ILE A 19 -11.90 -8.95 7.33
N HIS A 20 -11.63 -7.68 7.66
CA HIS A 20 -12.62 -6.61 7.79
C HIS A 20 -12.38 -5.55 6.71
N ARG A 21 -13.25 -5.51 5.69
CA ARG A 21 -13.22 -4.49 4.64
C ARG A 21 -14.24 -3.41 4.97
N VAL A 22 -13.74 -2.23 5.29
CA VAL A 22 -14.55 -1.05 5.65
C VAL A 22 -14.11 0.15 4.80
N THR A 23 -14.81 1.26 4.88
CA THR A 23 -14.33 2.51 4.26
C THR A 23 -13.08 3.03 4.97
N ALA A 24 -12.24 3.79 4.28
CA ALA A 24 -11.00 4.35 4.83
C ALA A 24 -11.27 5.10 6.16
N GLY A 25 -12.31 5.93 6.23
CA GLY A 25 -12.69 6.66 7.43
C GLY A 25 -13.16 5.80 8.61
N ALA A 26 -13.68 4.59 8.34
CA ALA A 26 -14.18 3.68 9.39
C ALA A 26 -13.11 2.67 9.87
N MET A 27 -11.91 2.66 9.29
CA MET A 27 -10.88 1.67 9.65
C MET A 27 -10.43 1.80 11.09
N ALA A 28 -10.19 3.01 11.59
CA ALA A 28 -9.75 3.25 12.96
C ALA A 28 -10.80 2.81 13.99
N GLU A 29 -12.06 3.17 13.80
CA GLU A 29 -13.18 2.74 14.65
C GLU A 29 -13.34 1.23 14.64
N ARG A 30 -13.18 0.59 13.46
CA ARG A 30 -13.23 -0.87 13.35
C ARG A 30 -12.11 -1.54 14.13
N ALA A 31 -10.89 -1.02 14.05
CA ALA A 31 -9.75 -1.54 14.82
C ALA A 31 -10.00 -1.43 16.32
N VAL A 32 -10.51 -0.27 16.78
CA VAL A 32 -10.88 -0.06 18.19
C VAL A 32 -11.97 -1.03 18.64
N ALA A 33 -13.02 -1.22 17.83
CA ALA A 33 -14.09 -2.17 18.15
C ALA A 33 -13.56 -3.60 18.30
N LEU A 34 -12.65 -4.04 17.44
CA LEU A 34 -12.00 -5.35 17.54
C LEU A 34 -11.15 -5.50 18.80
N VAL A 35 -10.38 -4.46 19.15
CA VAL A 35 -9.61 -4.43 20.39
C VAL A 35 -10.53 -4.51 21.61
N ARG A 36 -11.58 -3.67 21.68
CA ARG A 36 -12.54 -3.67 22.81
C ARG A 36 -13.22 -5.00 22.99
N ASP A 37 -13.67 -5.63 21.91
CA ASP A 37 -14.28 -6.96 21.97
C ASP A 37 -13.37 -8.01 22.65
N ARG A 38 -12.03 -7.89 22.48
CA ARG A 38 -11.07 -8.76 23.16
C ARG A 38 -10.88 -8.39 24.64
N LEU A 39 -10.80 -7.12 24.95
CA LEU A 39 -10.67 -6.63 26.32
C LEU A 39 -11.92 -6.99 27.13
N ASP A 40 -13.10 -6.78 26.57
CA ASP A 40 -14.38 -7.14 27.17
C ASP A 40 -14.50 -8.65 27.38
N GLY A 41 -13.87 -9.45 26.52
CA GLY A 41 -13.72 -10.90 26.66
C GLY A 41 -12.68 -11.33 27.69
N GLY A 42 -12.06 -10.39 28.44
CA GLY A 42 -11.10 -10.66 29.53
C GLY A 42 -9.64 -10.77 29.07
N ALA A 43 -9.31 -10.41 27.83
CA ALA A 43 -7.90 -10.36 27.40
C ALA A 43 -7.18 -9.20 28.10
N ALA A 44 -5.91 -9.41 28.50
CA ALA A 44 -5.07 -8.34 29.01
C ALA A 44 -4.70 -7.38 27.85
N ALA A 45 -4.72 -6.05 28.09
CA ALA A 45 -4.48 -5.06 27.04
C ALA A 45 -3.11 -5.19 26.40
N ASN A 46 -2.07 -5.49 27.14
CA ASN A 46 -0.71 -5.75 26.64
C ASN A 46 -0.56 -7.07 25.86
N GLN A 47 -1.59 -7.92 25.81
CA GLN A 47 -1.67 -9.09 24.93
C GLN A 47 -2.46 -8.81 23.64
N ALA A 48 -2.83 -7.56 23.41
CA ALA A 48 -3.40 -7.08 22.15
C ALA A 48 -2.43 -6.11 21.48
N ALA A 49 -2.23 -6.24 20.15
CA ALA A 49 -1.41 -5.34 19.38
C ALA A 49 -2.12 -4.89 18.09
N VAL A 50 -1.89 -3.63 17.70
CA VAL A 50 -2.25 -3.10 16.39
C VAL A 50 -0.97 -2.84 15.62
N LEU A 51 -0.81 -3.52 14.49
CA LEU A 51 0.39 -3.47 13.67
C LEU A 51 0.08 -2.79 12.34
N ALA A 52 0.90 -1.81 11.95
CA ALA A 52 0.81 -1.15 10.66
C ALA A 52 2.14 -1.17 9.90
N ARG A 53 2.10 -0.86 8.61
CA ARG A 53 3.31 -0.83 7.77
C ARG A 53 4.22 0.35 8.10
N VAL A 54 3.64 1.50 8.39
CA VAL A 54 4.33 2.76 8.70
C VAL A 54 3.74 3.42 9.94
N ASN A 55 4.53 4.28 10.61
CA ASN A 55 4.08 4.95 11.83
C ASN A 55 2.86 5.87 11.60
N SER A 56 2.81 6.61 10.49
CA SER A 56 1.67 7.50 10.20
C SER A 56 0.34 6.76 10.19
N ALA A 57 0.31 5.53 9.67
CA ALA A 57 -0.91 4.73 9.64
C ALA A 57 -1.42 4.36 11.06
N LEU A 58 -0.58 4.37 12.09
CA LEU A 58 -1.00 4.14 13.47
C LEU A 58 -1.74 5.35 14.09
N LEU A 59 -1.54 6.55 13.54
CA LEU A 59 -2.06 7.78 14.13
C LEU A 59 -3.59 7.79 14.30
N PRO A 60 -4.40 7.42 13.29
CA PRO A 60 -5.85 7.34 13.45
C PRO A 60 -6.32 6.36 14.53
N VAL A 61 -5.65 5.20 14.63
CA VAL A 61 -5.98 4.19 15.65
C VAL A 61 -5.58 4.68 17.04
N GLN A 62 -4.40 5.30 17.17
CA GLN A 62 -3.95 5.87 18.44
C GLN A 62 -4.96 6.88 18.97
N VAL A 63 -5.40 7.82 18.14
CA VAL A 63 -6.40 8.83 18.49
C VAL A 63 -7.74 8.18 18.82
N ALA A 64 -8.20 7.21 18.03
CA ALA A 64 -9.46 6.52 18.26
C ALA A 64 -9.46 5.67 19.56
N LEU A 65 -8.33 5.05 19.92
CA LEU A 65 -8.17 4.36 21.22
C LEU A 65 -8.23 5.37 22.38
N THR A 66 -7.59 6.54 22.23
CA THR A 66 -7.67 7.62 23.20
C THR A 66 -9.12 8.09 23.40
N GLU A 67 -9.87 8.31 22.31
CA GLU A 67 -11.30 8.68 22.36
C GLU A 67 -12.14 7.60 23.06
N ALA A 68 -11.80 6.34 22.86
CA ALA A 68 -12.47 5.20 23.46
C ALA A 68 -12.08 4.95 24.93
N GLY A 69 -11.14 5.73 25.50
CA GLY A 69 -10.64 5.54 26.86
C GLY A 69 -9.83 4.24 27.03
N VAL A 70 -9.27 3.71 25.96
CA VAL A 70 -8.46 2.48 25.99
C VAL A 70 -6.99 2.84 26.14
N GLY A 71 -6.34 2.36 27.22
CA GLY A 71 -4.91 2.53 27.44
C GLY A 71 -4.08 1.88 26.32
N HIS A 72 -3.07 2.59 25.82
CA HIS A 72 -2.23 2.11 24.72
C HIS A 72 -0.81 2.70 24.79
N SER A 73 0.16 2.02 24.14
CA SER A 73 1.45 2.62 23.86
C SER A 73 1.25 3.80 22.88
N ALA A 74 1.82 4.95 23.14
CA ALA A 74 1.67 6.15 22.32
C ALA A 74 2.93 6.35 21.44
N PRO A 75 3.08 5.65 20.30
CA PRO A 75 4.27 5.73 19.47
C PRO A 75 4.43 7.08 18.75
N LEU A 76 3.36 7.89 18.71
CA LEU A 76 3.33 9.20 18.07
C LEU A 76 2.89 10.26 19.09
N ASP A 77 3.58 11.40 19.08
CA ASP A 77 3.30 12.57 19.89
C ASP A 77 2.98 13.79 19.00
N ALA A 78 2.79 14.94 19.63
CA ALA A 78 2.44 16.17 18.93
C ALA A 78 3.49 16.65 17.91
N SER A 79 4.71 16.09 17.89
CA SER A 79 5.73 16.42 16.88
C SER A 79 5.31 16.03 15.46
N VAL A 80 4.38 15.08 15.32
CA VAL A 80 3.78 14.71 14.03
C VAL A 80 3.14 15.90 13.32
N LEU A 81 2.59 16.85 14.07
CA LEU A 81 1.98 18.07 13.52
C LEU A 81 2.99 19.01 12.86
N GLY A 82 4.27 18.87 13.20
CA GLY A 82 5.39 19.58 12.57
C GLY A 82 5.88 18.97 11.25
N ARG A 83 5.43 17.76 10.89
CA ARG A 83 5.81 17.10 9.64
C ARG A 83 5.30 17.89 8.45
N THR A 84 6.09 17.96 7.39
CA THR A 84 5.84 18.89 6.27
C THR A 84 4.44 18.82 5.69
N GLY A 85 3.93 17.64 5.36
CA GLY A 85 2.58 17.46 4.78
C GLY A 85 1.49 17.88 5.76
N VAL A 86 1.55 17.39 7.00
CA VAL A 86 0.57 17.69 8.06
C VAL A 86 0.55 19.18 8.38
N ARG A 87 1.71 19.78 8.64
CA ARG A 87 1.85 21.20 8.97
C ARG A 87 1.26 22.09 7.87
N THR A 88 1.57 21.78 6.61
CA THR A 88 1.04 22.55 5.47
C THR A 88 -0.47 22.38 5.32
N ALA A 89 -1.01 21.16 5.47
CA ALA A 89 -2.45 20.94 5.42
C ALA A 89 -3.20 21.69 6.53
N LEU A 90 -2.67 21.65 7.76
CA LEU A 90 -3.23 22.41 8.89
C LEU A 90 -3.05 23.92 8.72
N ALA A 91 -2.00 24.40 8.04
CA ALA A 91 -1.85 25.81 7.70
C ALA A 91 -2.94 26.27 6.73
N TYR A 92 -3.21 25.49 5.67
CA TYR A 92 -4.36 25.75 4.79
C TYR A 92 -5.69 25.78 5.53
N LEU A 93 -5.91 24.81 6.42
CA LEU A 93 -7.12 24.76 7.23
C LEU A 93 -7.31 26.07 8.05
N ARG A 94 -6.26 26.53 8.76
CA ARG A 94 -6.31 27.78 9.53
C ARG A 94 -6.55 29.01 8.66
N LEU A 95 -5.90 29.08 7.49
CA LEU A 95 -6.12 30.18 6.55
C LEU A 95 -7.56 30.19 6.01
N GLY A 96 -8.11 29.02 5.67
CA GLY A 96 -9.49 28.92 5.20
C GLY A 96 -10.55 29.28 6.26
N LEU A 97 -10.23 29.05 7.54
CA LEU A 97 -11.13 29.37 8.66
C LEU A 97 -11.24 30.89 8.95
N ASP A 98 -10.15 31.64 8.75
CA ASP A 98 -10.14 33.09 9.06
C ASP A 98 -9.22 33.85 8.10
N LEU A 99 -9.79 34.34 7.00
CA LEU A 99 -9.09 35.13 5.99
C LEU A 99 -8.76 36.56 6.45
N ASP A 100 -9.37 37.02 7.53
CA ASP A 100 -9.08 38.34 8.08
C ASP A 100 -7.92 38.33 9.09
N ARG A 101 -7.45 37.14 9.47
CA ARG A 101 -6.36 36.96 10.43
C ARG A 101 -5.31 35.94 9.98
N CYS A 102 -4.96 35.93 8.69
CA CYS A 102 -3.95 35.06 8.12
C CYS A 102 -2.60 35.23 8.85
N GLN A 103 -2.12 34.16 9.47
CA GLN A 103 -0.78 34.18 10.09
C GLN A 103 0.29 34.12 9.00
N ARG A 104 1.33 34.97 9.14
CA ARG A 104 2.45 35.02 8.20
C ARG A 104 3.09 33.64 7.99
N ASP A 105 3.27 32.87 9.06
CA ASP A 105 3.96 31.60 9.00
C ASP A 105 3.13 30.56 8.25
N ASP A 106 1.80 30.58 8.37
CA ASP A 106 0.89 29.75 7.59
C ASP A 106 0.94 30.11 6.09
N LEU A 107 0.97 31.42 5.77
CA LEU A 107 1.17 31.88 4.39
C LEU A 107 2.50 31.37 3.82
N LEU A 108 3.59 31.46 4.57
CA LEU A 108 4.91 31.01 4.14
C LEU A 108 5.00 29.49 3.97
N ASP A 109 4.29 28.72 4.79
CA ASP A 109 4.22 27.25 4.69
C ASP A 109 3.44 26.79 3.46
N THR A 110 2.39 27.51 3.09
CA THR A 110 1.50 27.14 1.98
C THR A 110 1.95 27.65 0.61
N LEU A 111 2.73 28.75 0.53
CA LEU A 111 3.17 29.37 -0.73
C LEU A 111 3.99 28.46 -1.64
N ASN A 112 4.74 27.52 -1.09
CA ASN A 112 5.57 26.61 -1.88
C ASN A 112 4.99 25.16 -1.95
N ARG A 113 3.79 24.97 -1.48
CA ARG A 113 3.17 23.64 -1.41
C ARG A 113 1.69 23.70 -1.79
N PRO A 114 1.39 23.58 -3.08
CA PRO A 114 2.26 23.35 -4.24
C PRO A 114 3.15 24.55 -4.60
N ALA A 115 4.21 24.28 -5.38
CA ALA A 115 5.21 25.29 -5.74
C ALA A 115 4.63 26.30 -6.74
N ARG A 116 4.26 27.49 -6.27
CA ARG A 116 3.68 28.56 -7.08
C ARG A 116 4.72 29.54 -7.66
N LYS A 117 6.01 29.38 -7.29
CA LYS A 117 7.13 30.21 -7.76
C LYS A 117 6.91 31.72 -7.53
N VAL A 118 6.20 32.10 -6.46
CA VAL A 118 5.88 33.50 -6.10
C VAL A 118 6.49 33.89 -4.75
N LYS A 119 6.99 32.93 -3.98
CA LYS A 119 7.49 33.15 -2.61
C LYS A 119 8.56 34.21 -2.52
N SER A 120 9.54 34.21 -3.43
CA SER A 120 10.64 35.18 -3.43
C SER A 120 10.15 36.63 -3.61
N ALA A 121 9.10 36.83 -4.41
CA ALA A 121 8.51 38.13 -4.65
C ALA A 121 7.67 38.65 -3.47
N VAL A 122 6.89 37.77 -2.82
CA VAL A 122 5.96 38.22 -1.75
C VAL A 122 6.57 38.16 -0.35
N GLN A 123 7.54 37.28 -0.08
CA GLN A 123 8.15 37.11 1.24
C GLN A 123 8.70 38.42 1.86
N PRO A 124 9.36 39.35 1.13
CA PRO A 124 9.80 40.66 1.67
C PRO A 124 8.63 41.49 2.18
N HIS A 125 7.48 41.42 1.49
CA HIS A 125 6.27 42.14 1.90
C HIS A 125 5.66 41.51 3.15
N LEU A 126 5.53 40.16 3.19
CA LEU A 126 4.97 39.41 4.31
C LEU A 126 5.76 39.60 5.62
N ARG A 127 7.07 39.90 5.55
CA ARG A 127 7.90 40.13 6.75
C ARG A 127 7.51 41.39 7.53
N ARG A 128 6.72 42.32 6.92
CA ARG A 128 6.31 43.58 7.54
C ARG A 128 5.29 43.40 8.66
N SER A 129 4.56 42.28 8.69
CA SER A 129 3.57 41.97 9.71
C SER A 129 3.57 40.49 10.03
N THR A 130 3.11 40.12 11.21
CA THR A 130 2.86 38.71 11.61
C THR A 130 1.45 38.26 11.23
N ARG A 131 0.53 39.19 10.96
CA ARG A 131 -0.87 38.93 10.60
C ARG A 131 -1.28 39.79 9.41
N TRP A 132 -2.13 39.24 8.57
CA TRP A 132 -2.59 39.84 7.33
C TRP A 132 -4.08 39.58 7.15
N SER A 133 -4.85 40.59 6.70
CA SER A 133 -6.19 40.33 6.19
C SER A 133 -6.13 40.01 4.69
N ILE A 134 -7.16 39.35 4.19
CA ILE A 134 -7.24 38.99 2.77
C ILE A 134 -7.18 40.24 1.89
N GLY A 135 -7.85 41.35 2.27
CA GLY A 135 -7.80 42.61 1.52
C GLY A 135 -6.39 43.26 1.47
N GLN A 136 -5.59 43.09 2.55
CA GLN A 136 -4.18 43.52 2.52
C GLN A 136 -3.34 42.66 1.59
N LEU A 137 -3.60 41.34 1.54
CA LEU A 137 -2.94 40.38 0.65
C LEU A 137 -3.32 40.63 -0.81
N GLU A 138 -4.56 41.01 -1.10
CA GLU A 138 -5.05 41.38 -2.42
C GLU A 138 -4.40 42.68 -2.89
N SER A 139 -4.33 43.71 -2.06
CA SER A 139 -3.66 45.00 -2.37
C SER A 139 -2.16 44.83 -2.63
N MET A 140 -1.52 43.80 -2.11
CA MET A 140 -0.11 43.49 -2.40
C MET A 140 0.12 43.11 -3.88
N ALA A 141 -0.90 42.60 -4.56
CA ALA A 141 -0.80 42.25 -5.98
C ALA A 141 -0.34 43.41 -6.86
N ASP A 142 -0.72 44.64 -6.50
CA ASP A 142 -0.36 45.84 -7.30
C ASP A 142 1.13 46.13 -7.28
N ALA A 143 1.86 45.69 -6.28
CA ALA A 143 3.30 45.83 -6.14
C ALA A 143 4.12 44.76 -6.86
N LEU A 144 3.46 43.73 -7.41
CA LEU A 144 4.10 42.58 -8.09
C LEU A 144 4.14 42.81 -9.62
N ASP A 145 5.18 42.27 -10.27
CA ASP A 145 5.19 42.18 -11.72
C ASP A 145 4.07 41.28 -12.25
N PRO A 146 3.68 41.37 -13.52
CA PRO A 146 2.49 40.67 -14.05
C PRO A 146 2.51 39.17 -13.83
N SER A 147 3.66 38.49 -13.95
CA SER A 147 3.75 37.04 -13.83
C SER A 147 3.65 36.58 -12.38
N HIS A 148 4.21 37.33 -11.44
CA HIS A 148 4.03 37.03 -10.01
C HIS A 148 2.64 37.42 -9.51
N ARG A 149 2.06 38.49 -10.07
CA ARG A 149 0.69 38.94 -9.77
C ARG A 149 -0.32 37.84 -10.09
N GLU A 150 -0.27 37.27 -11.30
CA GLU A 150 -1.18 36.17 -11.72
C GLU A 150 -1.11 35.00 -10.76
N ARG A 151 0.10 34.54 -10.44
CA ARG A 151 0.31 33.41 -9.52
C ARG A 151 -0.14 33.71 -8.09
N TRP A 152 0.07 34.96 -7.64
CA TRP A 152 -0.39 35.42 -6.34
C TRP A 152 -1.91 35.47 -6.27
N THR A 153 -2.57 36.03 -7.28
CA THR A 153 -4.04 36.06 -7.38
C THR A 153 -4.63 34.63 -7.42
N GLY A 154 -3.99 33.74 -8.16
CA GLY A 154 -4.38 32.30 -8.16
C GLY A 154 -4.30 31.67 -6.76
N TYR A 155 -3.23 31.97 -5.99
CA TYR A 155 -3.11 31.51 -4.61
C TYR A 155 -4.20 32.08 -3.71
N LEU A 156 -4.51 33.38 -3.81
CA LEU A 156 -5.60 33.99 -3.04
C LEU A 156 -6.95 33.41 -3.44
N GLY A 157 -7.15 33.11 -4.71
CA GLY A 157 -8.33 32.39 -5.21
C GLY A 157 -8.53 31.01 -4.59
N ASP A 158 -7.43 30.27 -4.38
CA ASP A 158 -7.48 28.99 -3.65
C ASP A 158 -7.92 29.17 -2.20
N LEU A 159 -7.42 30.22 -1.51
CA LEU A 159 -7.82 30.53 -0.12
C LEU A 159 -9.30 30.96 -0.03
N HIS A 160 -9.77 31.81 -0.95
CA HIS A 160 -11.18 32.19 -1.03
C HIS A 160 -12.07 30.97 -1.25
N HIS A 161 -11.70 30.08 -2.18
CA HIS A 161 -12.47 28.87 -2.42
C HIS A 161 -12.54 27.96 -1.20
N LEU A 162 -11.42 27.82 -0.48
CA LEU A 162 -11.36 27.02 0.74
C LEU A 162 -12.24 27.62 1.83
N SER A 163 -12.19 28.93 2.05
CA SER A 163 -13.00 29.64 3.02
C SER A 163 -14.50 29.58 2.68
N ALA A 164 -14.85 29.74 1.41
CA ALA A 164 -16.23 29.59 0.95
C ALA A 164 -16.74 28.17 1.22
N ALA A 165 -15.98 27.13 0.92
CA ALA A 165 -16.37 25.76 1.21
C ALA A 165 -16.63 25.53 2.72
N ILE A 166 -15.79 26.07 3.59
CA ILE A 166 -15.97 25.99 5.05
C ILE A 166 -17.24 26.74 5.48
N THR A 167 -17.46 27.94 4.94
CA THR A 167 -18.64 28.75 5.22
C THR A 167 -19.94 28.06 4.77
N ASP A 168 -19.88 27.33 3.65
CA ASP A 168 -20.98 26.53 3.10
C ASP A 168 -21.18 25.20 3.86
N GLY A 169 -20.44 24.96 4.95
CA GLY A 169 -20.63 23.82 5.85
C GLY A 169 -19.80 22.57 5.48
N ALA A 170 -18.73 22.70 4.70
CA ALA A 170 -17.83 21.58 4.46
C ALA A 170 -17.21 21.08 5.78
N ASP A 171 -17.29 19.77 6.00
CA ASP A 171 -16.63 19.10 7.11
C ASP A 171 -15.10 19.05 6.93
N THR A 172 -14.39 18.66 7.99
CA THR A 172 -12.92 18.54 7.98
C THR A 172 -12.42 17.66 6.84
N ALA A 173 -13.10 16.55 6.56
CA ALA A 173 -12.70 15.61 5.50
C ALA A 173 -12.80 16.27 4.12
N ARG A 174 -13.87 17.01 3.86
CA ARG A 174 -14.05 17.76 2.60
C ARG A 174 -13.02 18.87 2.46
N VAL A 175 -12.71 19.60 3.52
CA VAL A 175 -11.70 20.67 3.52
C VAL A 175 -10.32 20.08 3.20
N LEU A 176 -9.92 19.02 3.86
CA LEU A 176 -8.63 18.36 3.59
C LEU A 176 -8.57 17.74 2.20
N TRP A 177 -9.67 17.19 1.70
CA TRP A 177 -9.76 16.73 0.32
C TRP A 177 -9.53 17.87 -0.69
N ILE A 178 -10.10 19.07 -0.46
CA ILE A 178 -9.87 20.26 -1.30
C ILE A 178 -8.38 20.64 -1.27
N VAL A 179 -7.78 20.68 -0.09
CA VAL A 179 -6.35 21.00 0.08
C VAL A 179 -5.46 20.00 -0.66
N ARG A 180 -5.76 18.69 -0.52
CA ARG A 180 -4.97 17.63 -1.14
C ARG A 180 -5.11 17.61 -2.65
N ASN A 181 -6.36 17.61 -3.16
CA ASN A 181 -6.63 17.27 -4.56
C ASN A 181 -6.83 18.51 -5.45
N ARG A 182 -7.58 19.52 -4.99
CA ARG A 182 -7.86 20.70 -5.79
C ARG A 182 -6.74 21.74 -5.71
N ILE A 183 -6.24 22.04 -4.50
CA ILE A 183 -5.10 22.95 -4.32
C ILE A 183 -3.80 22.28 -4.78
N GLY A 184 -3.72 20.93 -4.73
CA GLY A 184 -2.61 20.14 -5.25
C GLY A 184 -1.52 19.86 -4.23
N LEU A 185 -1.84 19.89 -2.91
CA LEU A 185 -0.87 19.51 -1.87
C LEU A 185 -0.44 18.05 -1.99
N GLY A 186 -1.35 17.15 -2.40
CA GLY A 186 -1.06 15.72 -2.60
C GLY A 186 0.06 15.51 -3.61
N GLU A 187 -0.08 16.11 -4.80
CA GLU A 187 0.93 16.04 -5.87
C GLU A 187 2.27 16.65 -5.42
N ALA A 188 2.23 17.78 -4.70
CA ALA A 188 3.43 18.40 -4.16
C ALA A 188 4.16 17.50 -3.15
N MET A 189 3.43 16.72 -2.33
CA MET A 189 4.00 15.77 -1.38
C MET A 189 4.55 14.53 -2.08
N GLU A 190 3.86 13.99 -3.08
CA GLU A 190 4.35 12.90 -3.92
C GLU A 190 5.65 13.26 -4.64
N ALA A 191 5.76 14.49 -5.16
CA ALA A 191 6.99 14.98 -5.77
C ALA A 191 8.16 15.03 -4.77
N LEU A 192 7.90 15.40 -3.51
CA LEU A 192 8.90 15.37 -2.45
C LEU A 192 9.30 13.94 -2.07
N ASP A 193 8.34 13.02 -1.99
CA ASP A 193 8.60 11.61 -1.68
C ASP A 193 9.41 10.94 -2.80
N SER A 194 9.11 11.23 -4.06
CA SER A 194 9.83 10.70 -5.22
C SER A 194 11.29 11.17 -5.30
N SER A 195 11.64 12.28 -4.63
CA SER A 195 13.01 12.80 -4.58
C SER A 195 13.88 12.13 -3.50
N ARG A 196 13.29 11.30 -2.65
CA ARG A 196 14.01 10.59 -1.57
C ARG A 196 14.77 9.38 -2.14
N THR A 197 16.05 9.30 -1.84
CA THR A 197 16.93 8.20 -2.26
C THR A 197 16.69 6.90 -1.49
N ARG A 198 16.10 6.97 -0.31
CA ARG A 198 15.67 5.81 0.50
C ARG A 198 14.44 6.20 1.32
N PRO A 199 13.30 5.56 1.11
CA PRO A 199 12.11 5.76 1.91
C PRO A 199 12.23 4.98 3.24
N GLU A 200 12.86 5.57 4.23
CA GLU A 200 12.80 5.05 5.61
C GLU A 200 11.65 5.75 6.35
N GLY A 201 10.75 4.96 6.93
CA GLY A 201 9.61 5.46 7.70
C GLY A 201 8.40 5.85 6.84
N SER A 202 7.57 6.75 7.38
CA SER A 202 6.38 7.25 6.69
C SER A 202 6.74 8.27 5.62
N SER A 203 6.06 8.22 4.48
CA SER A 203 6.13 9.23 3.43
C SER A 203 5.25 10.45 3.77
N HIS A 204 5.41 11.54 3.02
CA HIS A 204 4.49 12.68 3.13
C HIS A 204 3.06 12.31 2.71
N GLY A 205 2.93 11.42 1.72
CA GLY A 205 1.64 10.87 1.30
C GLY A 205 0.97 10.05 2.40
N ASP A 206 1.74 9.26 3.18
CA ASP A 206 1.21 8.49 4.32
C ASP A 206 0.73 9.41 5.45
N ASP A 207 1.43 10.53 5.67
CA ASP A 207 1.02 11.54 6.65
C ASP A 207 -0.31 12.21 6.26
N LEU A 208 -0.53 12.49 4.96
CA LEU A 208 -1.80 13.03 4.47
C LEU A 208 -2.93 11.99 4.54
N ASP A 209 -2.66 10.72 4.18
CA ASP A 209 -3.62 9.63 4.31
C ASP A 209 -4.10 9.48 5.77
N ALA A 210 -3.19 9.58 6.74
CA ALA A 210 -3.51 9.53 8.16
C ALA A 210 -4.36 10.74 8.60
N LEU A 211 -4.03 11.93 8.11
CA LEU A 211 -4.77 13.14 8.44
C LEU A 211 -6.21 13.11 7.90
N GLU A 212 -6.43 12.57 6.70
CA GLU A 212 -7.77 12.37 6.13
C GLU A 212 -8.60 11.36 6.93
N GLN A 213 -7.99 10.29 7.43
CA GLN A 213 -8.69 9.34 8.31
C GLN A 213 -9.07 9.98 9.66
N LEU A 214 -8.20 10.83 10.21
CA LEU A 214 -8.50 11.60 11.43
C LEU A 214 -9.65 12.59 11.23
N ALA A 215 -9.78 13.19 10.04
CA ALA A 215 -10.86 14.09 9.70
C ALA A 215 -12.25 13.41 9.77
N ALA A 216 -12.31 12.10 9.52
CA ALA A 216 -13.54 11.32 9.69
C ALA A 216 -13.94 11.16 11.16
N LEU A 217 -12.97 11.19 12.09
CA LEU A 217 -13.23 11.12 13.54
C LEU A 217 -13.66 12.45 14.13
N HIS A 218 -13.33 13.58 13.49
CA HIS A 218 -13.68 14.92 13.96
C HIS A 218 -14.13 15.82 12.81
N PRO A 219 -15.44 15.87 12.51
CA PRO A 219 -15.97 16.57 11.34
C PRO A 219 -15.87 18.11 11.39
N ASP A 220 -15.77 18.73 12.56
CA ASP A 220 -15.71 20.19 12.69
C ASP A 220 -14.30 20.74 12.37
N PRO A 221 -14.12 21.45 11.24
CA PRO A 221 -12.82 22.00 10.84
C PRO A 221 -12.29 23.07 11.81
N ALA A 222 -13.17 23.79 12.53
CA ALA A 222 -12.77 24.87 13.42
C ALA A 222 -12.03 24.37 14.65
N THR A 223 -12.41 23.21 15.17
CA THR A 223 -11.86 22.62 16.40
C THR A 223 -10.91 21.44 16.12
N PHE A 224 -10.82 20.96 14.89
CA PHE A 224 -10.07 19.77 14.51
C PHE A 224 -8.61 19.77 14.99
N ARG A 225 -7.88 20.88 14.78
CA ARG A 225 -6.47 20.96 15.16
C ARG A 225 -6.27 20.83 16.67
N ASP A 226 -7.06 21.58 17.45
CA ASP A 226 -6.90 21.61 18.90
C ASP A 226 -7.36 20.29 19.52
N TRP A 227 -8.43 19.70 19.01
CA TRP A 227 -8.83 18.34 19.33
C TRP A 227 -7.68 17.34 19.11
N LEU A 228 -7.01 17.38 17.94
CA LEU A 228 -5.91 16.49 17.62
C LEU A 228 -4.70 16.69 18.56
N VAL A 229 -4.35 17.95 18.87
CA VAL A 229 -3.30 18.27 19.83
C VAL A 229 -3.59 17.65 21.20
N ASP A 230 -4.82 17.76 21.68
CA ASP A 230 -5.21 17.24 22.99
C ASP A 230 -5.14 15.71 23.06
N ARG A 231 -5.51 15.01 21.97
CA ARG A 231 -5.43 13.55 21.89
C ARG A 231 -3.99 13.04 21.82
N LEU A 232 -3.08 13.80 21.22
CA LEU A 232 -1.66 13.47 21.14
C LEU A 232 -0.86 13.77 22.41
N ARG A 233 -1.47 14.45 23.38
CA ARG A 233 -0.87 14.72 24.70
C ARG A 233 -1.13 13.63 25.74
N VAL A 234 -1.99 12.66 25.42
CA VAL A 234 -2.29 11.56 26.33
C VAL A 234 -1.02 10.72 26.51
N PRO A 235 -0.57 10.49 27.75
CA PRO A 235 0.64 9.73 28.00
C PRO A 235 0.45 8.26 27.60
N ALA A 236 1.57 7.60 27.23
CA ALA A 236 1.59 6.19 26.97
C ALA A 236 1.24 5.37 28.22
N ASP A 237 0.44 4.34 28.05
CA ASP A 237 0.19 3.32 29.05
C ASP A 237 1.09 2.10 28.77
N PRO A 238 2.05 1.77 29.62
CA PRO A 238 2.97 0.65 29.40
C PRO A 238 2.27 -0.72 29.43
N ASP A 239 1.11 -0.83 30.12
CA ASP A 239 0.33 -2.03 30.20
C ASP A 239 -0.83 -2.05 29.20
N GLY A 240 -0.96 -1.00 28.39
CA GLY A 240 -1.99 -0.82 27.38
C GLY A 240 -1.76 -1.62 26.10
N VAL A 241 -2.68 -1.45 25.15
CA VAL A 241 -2.62 -2.04 23.82
C VAL A 241 -1.35 -1.60 23.09
N VAL A 242 -0.61 -2.54 22.50
CA VAL A 242 0.64 -2.23 21.81
C VAL A 242 0.35 -1.70 20.41
N LEU A 243 0.83 -0.49 20.10
CA LEU A 243 0.83 0.09 18.76
C LEU A 243 2.24 0.05 18.19
N SER A 244 2.46 -0.62 17.05
CA SER A 244 3.81 -0.71 16.48
C SER A 244 3.77 -0.87 14.96
N THR A 245 4.93 -0.60 14.33
CA THR A 245 5.12 -1.01 12.94
C THR A 245 5.64 -2.44 12.87
N VAL A 246 5.29 -3.15 11.79
CA VAL A 246 5.70 -4.54 11.57
C VAL A 246 7.22 -4.74 11.67
N HIS A 247 8.02 -3.73 11.26
CA HIS A 247 9.49 -3.81 11.30
C HIS A 247 10.08 -3.86 12.71
N ARG A 248 9.36 -3.33 13.70
CA ARG A 248 9.84 -3.24 15.08
C ARG A 248 9.47 -4.44 15.94
N VAL A 249 8.65 -5.35 15.43
CA VAL A 249 8.07 -6.45 16.22
C VAL A 249 8.72 -7.81 15.94
N LYS A 250 9.95 -7.81 15.42
CA LYS A 250 10.68 -9.06 15.19
C LYS A 250 10.89 -9.82 16.50
N GLY A 251 10.40 -11.06 16.59
CA GLY A 251 10.50 -11.90 17.78
C GLY A 251 9.45 -11.62 18.86
N MET A 252 8.56 -10.64 18.66
CA MET A 252 7.42 -10.38 19.57
C MET A 252 6.17 -11.05 19.06
N GLU A 253 5.28 -11.45 19.97
CA GLU A 253 4.00 -12.08 19.65
C GLU A 253 2.95 -11.73 20.70
N TRP A 254 1.67 -11.66 20.29
CA TRP A 254 0.54 -11.33 21.14
C TRP A 254 -0.59 -12.34 20.94
N ASP A 255 -1.46 -12.45 21.91
CA ASP A 255 -2.63 -13.32 21.76
C ASP A 255 -3.58 -12.81 20.66
N HIS A 256 -3.70 -11.48 20.54
CA HIS A 256 -4.58 -10.83 19.57
C HIS A 256 -3.81 -9.78 18.79
N VAL A 257 -3.85 -9.86 17.46
CA VAL A 257 -3.22 -8.87 16.56
C VAL A 257 -4.25 -8.32 15.60
N VAL A 258 -4.29 -7.01 15.49
CA VAL A 258 -4.98 -6.29 14.41
C VAL A 258 -3.94 -5.80 13.42
N VAL A 259 -3.92 -6.35 12.20
CA VAL A 259 -3.13 -5.82 11.09
C VAL A 259 -3.93 -4.68 10.48
N PHE A 260 -3.48 -3.47 10.74
CA PHE A 260 -4.22 -2.26 10.40
C PHE A 260 -3.78 -1.67 9.05
N ALA A 261 -4.75 -1.14 8.32
CA ALA A 261 -4.56 -0.51 7.02
C ALA A 261 -3.85 -1.42 6.00
N ALA A 262 -4.34 -2.67 5.88
CA ALA A 262 -3.89 -3.62 4.85
C ALA A 262 -4.42 -3.20 3.46
N THR A 263 -4.01 -2.02 3.00
CA THR A 263 -4.48 -1.32 1.80
C THR A 263 -3.39 -1.20 0.74
N ALA A 264 -3.80 -1.11 -0.52
CA ALA A 264 -2.89 -0.82 -1.62
C ALA A 264 -2.16 0.53 -1.40
N GLY A 265 -0.85 0.53 -1.56
CA GLY A 265 0.03 1.67 -1.29
C GLY A 265 0.66 1.66 0.11
N LEU A 266 0.13 0.83 1.04
CA LEU A 266 0.77 0.50 2.32
C LEU A 266 1.27 -0.95 2.34
N PHE A 267 0.51 -1.90 1.80
CA PHE A 267 0.93 -3.29 1.59
C PHE A 267 0.62 -3.72 0.14
N PRO A 268 1.59 -3.75 -0.80
CA PRO A 268 2.96 -3.24 -0.67
C PRO A 268 3.03 -1.71 -0.51
N HIS A 269 4.08 -1.22 0.16
CA HIS A 269 4.29 0.21 0.32
C HIS A 269 4.61 0.85 -1.04
N ARG A 270 3.97 2.01 -1.33
CA ARG A 270 4.04 2.70 -2.64
C ARG A 270 5.45 3.07 -3.12
N LEU A 271 6.38 3.25 -2.18
CA LEU A 271 7.77 3.57 -2.45
C LEU A 271 8.69 2.35 -2.42
N SER A 272 8.16 1.15 -2.16
CA SER A 272 8.95 -0.09 -2.18
C SER A 272 9.11 -0.59 -3.61
N GLU A 273 10.32 -0.97 -3.99
CA GLU A 273 10.63 -1.59 -5.28
C GLU A 273 10.55 -3.13 -5.20
N ASP A 274 10.65 -3.71 -3.99
CA ASP A 274 10.62 -5.15 -3.74
C ASP A 274 9.28 -5.59 -3.16
N VAL A 275 8.38 -6.04 -4.04
CA VAL A 275 7.05 -6.54 -3.66
C VAL A 275 7.14 -7.82 -2.83
N GLU A 276 8.17 -8.66 -3.05
CA GLU A 276 8.35 -9.91 -2.30
C GLU A 276 8.81 -9.63 -0.87
N GLU A 277 9.66 -8.62 -0.65
CA GLU A 277 9.99 -8.19 0.70
C GLU A 277 8.77 -7.62 1.40
N GLU A 278 7.93 -6.82 0.73
CA GLU A 278 6.68 -6.32 1.28
C GLU A 278 5.69 -7.46 1.62
N ARG A 279 5.67 -8.53 0.81
CA ARG A 279 4.89 -9.72 1.12
C ARG A 279 5.41 -10.43 2.38
N ARG A 280 6.73 -10.52 2.57
CA ARG A 280 7.33 -11.06 3.80
C ARG A 280 6.98 -10.20 5.01
N VAL A 281 7.04 -8.87 4.88
CA VAL A 281 6.63 -7.94 5.94
C VAL A 281 5.16 -8.16 6.31
N PHE A 282 4.26 -8.29 5.32
CA PHE A 282 2.85 -8.58 5.57
C PHE A 282 2.66 -9.95 6.24
N HIS A 283 3.38 -10.97 5.79
CA HIS A 283 3.37 -12.29 6.42
C HIS A 283 3.87 -12.23 7.88
N VAL A 284 4.93 -11.47 8.15
CA VAL A 284 5.38 -11.24 9.53
C VAL A 284 4.25 -10.65 10.37
N ALA A 285 3.51 -9.65 9.86
CA ALA A 285 2.40 -9.04 10.61
C ALA A 285 1.33 -10.07 11.01
N VAL A 286 0.87 -10.90 10.05
CA VAL A 286 -0.18 -11.88 10.31
C VAL A 286 0.29 -13.06 11.18
N THR A 287 1.59 -13.33 11.24
CA THR A 287 2.16 -14.38 12.09
C THR A 287 2.48 -13.93 13.52
N ARG A 288 2.21 -12.66 13.88
CA ARG A 288 2.43 -12.16 15.26
C ARG A 288 1.28 -12.49 16.22
N GLY A 289 0.14 -12.92 15.70
CA GLY A 289 -0.99 -13.34 16.53
C GLY A 289 -0.94 -14.82 16.89
N ARG A 290 -0.91 -15.14 18.19
CA ARG A 290 -0.91 -16.52 18.67
C ARG A 290 -2.29 -17.18 18.64
N ARG A 291 -3.34 -16.42 18.91
CA ARG A 291 -4.72 -16.92 19.01
C ARG A 291 -5.61 -16.37 17.91
N ARG A 292 -5.47 -15.07 17.63
CA ARG A 292 -6.31 -14.40 16.66
C ARG A 292 -5.60 -13.26 15.93
N VAL A 293 -5.88 -13.17 14.64
CA VAL A 293 -5.47 -12.07 13.78
C VAL A 293 -6.70 -11.50 13.09
N ASP A 294 -6.90 -10.20 13.22
CA ASP A 294 -7.92 -9.44 12.50
C ASP A 294 -7.23 -8.50 11.51
N VAL A 295 -7.54 -8.59 10.23
CA VAL A 295 -6.96 -7.74 9.19
C VAL A 295 -7.98 -6.66 8.81
N VAL A 296 -7.64 -5.39 9.01
CA VAL A 296 -8.50 -4.25 8.64
C VAL A 296 -7.96 -3.59 7.39
N ALA A 297 -8.81 -3.49 6.36
CA ALA A 297 -8.46 -2.95 5.06
C ALA A 297 -9.53 -1.99 4.54
N ASP A 298 -9.11 -1.00 3.75
CA ASP A 298 -10.01 -0.19 2.96
C ASP A 298 -10.64 -1.06 1.86
N ARG A 299 -11.98 -1.09 1.80
CA ARG A 299 -12.71 -1.93 0.84
C ARG A 299 -12.47 -1.51 -0.61
N GLU A 300 -12.20 -0.22 -0.88
CA GLU A 300 -11.97 0.32 -2.23
C GLU A 300 -10.53 0.10 -2.69
N ARG A 301 -9.59 0.07 -1.74
CA ARG A 301 -8.16 -0.05 -1.98
C ARG A 301 -7.54 -1.22 -1.21
N THR A 302 -8.24 -2.34 -1.10
CA THR A 302 -7.73 -3.52 -0.39
C THR A 302 -6.39 -3.98 -0.99
N SER A 303 -5.42 -4.33 -0.14
CA SER A 303 -4.14 -4.90 -0.55
C SER A 303 -4.32 -6.22 -1.32
N ALA A 304 -3.51 -6.42 -2.35
CA ALA A 304 -3.45 -7.69 -3.07
C ALA A 304 -3.06 -8.86 -2.13
N PHE A 305 -2.25 -8.61 -1.10
CA PHE A 305 -1.84 -9.62 -0.11
C PHE A 305 -3.02 -10.13 0.72
N VAL A 306 -4.04 -9.30 0.96
CA VAL A 306 -5.29 -9.72 1.63
C VAL A 306 -6.06 -10.73 0.77
N ALA A 307 -6.04 -10.58 -0.56
CA ALA A 307 -6.66 -11.56 -1.46
C ALA A 307 -5.91 -12.90 -1.47
N GLU A 308 -4.61 -12.88 -1.23
CA GLU A 308 -3.79 -14.11 -1.09
C GLU A 308 -4.13 -14.87 0.19
N LEU A 309 -4.41 -14.16 1.31
CA LEU A 309 -4.88 -14.78 2.56
C LEU A 309 -6.21 -15.51 2.37
N HIS A 310 -7.16 -14.96 1.61
CA HIS A 310 -8.42 -15.64 1.31
C HIS A 310 -8.21 -16.93 0.54
N ARG A 311 -7.37 -16.92 -0.50
CA ARG A 311 -7.07 -18.14 -1.26
C ARG A 311 -6.39 -19.20 -0.41
N ALA A 312 -5.54 -18.79 0.54
CA ALA A 312 -4.93 -19.70 1.51
C ALA A 312 -5.97 -20.22 2.53
N GLY A 313 -6.88 -19.35 3.00
CA GLY A 313 -7.97 -19.70 3.90
C GLY A 313 -9.01 -20.62 3.26
N ASP A 314 -9.39 -20.37 2.01
CA ASP A 314 -10.28 -21.24 1.23
C ASP A 314 -9.65 -22.62 0.98
N ALA A 315 -8.33 -22.69 0.86
CA ALA A 315 -7.59 -23.95 0.80
C ALA A 315 -7.56 -24.70 2.16
N VAL A 316 -7.71 -23.98 3.28
CA VAL A 316 -7.78 -24.56 4.64
C VAL A 316 -9.22 -24.82 5.09
N THR A 317 -10.21 -24.09 4.58
CA THR A 317 -11.65 -24.25 4.86
C THR A 317 -12.40 -25.06 3.81
N ALA A 318 -11.72 -25.63 2.79
CA ALA A 318 -12.32 -26.73 2.05
C ALA A 318 -12.76 -27.79 3.09
N PRO A 319 -14.04 -28.19 3.11
CA PRO A 319 -14.55 -28.99 4.18
C PRO A 319 -13.70 -30.24 4.33
N ARG A 320 -13.23 -30.52 5.56
CA ARG A 320 -12.61 -31.79 5.95
C ARG A 320 -13.53 -32.99 5.69
N ASP A 321 -14.77 -32.76 5.29
CA ASP A 321 -15.76 -33.78 4.91
C ASP A 321 -15.61 -34.33 3.49
N ALA A 322 -14.73 -33.75 2.65
CA ALA A 322 -14.18 -34.44 1.52
C ALA A 322 -12.86 -35.13 1.91
N ALA A 323 -12.91 -35.90 3.00
CA ALA A 323 -12.03 -37.04 3.16
C ALA A 323 -12.42 -38.08 2.07
N ALA A 324 -12.25 -37.71 0.81
CA ALA A 324 -11.97 -38.68 -0.22
C ALA A 324 -10.78 -39.45 0.32
N THR A 325 -11.04 -40.70 0.73
CA THR A 325 -10.09 -41.64 1.28
C THR A 325 -8.84 -41.56 0.40
N LEU A 326 -7.80 -40.83 0.88
CA LEU A 326 -6.54 -40.76 0.14
C LEU A 326 -6.06 -42.20 -0.05
N PRO A 327 -5.68 -42.61 -1.26
CA PRO A 327 -5.26 -44.01 -1.48
C PRO A 327 -4.21 -44.39 -0.44
N GLU A 328 -4.39 -45.54 0.19
CA GLU A 328 -3.53 -46.01 1.30
C GLU A 328 -2.08 -46.19 0.83
N HIS A 329 -1.88 -46.48 -0.45
CA HIS A 329 -0.58 -46.56 -1.12
C HIS A 329 -0.58 -45.84 -2.48
N VAL A 330 0.27 -44.85 -2.61
CA VAL A 330 0.55 -44.14 -3.88
C VAL A 330 1.96 -44.46 -4.29
N THR A 331 2.13 -45.10 -5.43
CA THR A 331 3.47 -45.41 -5.99
C THR A 331 4.08 -44.09 -6.55
N ALA A 332 5.29 -43.78 -6.13
CA ALA A 332 6.02 -42.60 -6.58
C ALA A 332 6.28 -42.70 -8.08
N ARG A 333 5.92 -41.63 -8.81
CA ARG A 333 6.27 -41.45 -10.23
C ARG A 333 7.52 -40.60 -10.34
N THR A 334 8.56 -41.15 -10.93
CA THR A 334 9.84 -40.47 -11.12
C THR A 334 9.89 -39.90 -12.54
N ARG A 335 10.33 -38.65 -12.69
CA ARG A 335 10.62 -38.00 -13.96
C ARG A 335 12.01 -38.47 -14.52
N PRO A 336 12.29 -38.24 -15.81
CA PRO A 336 13.60 -38.59 -16.40
C PRO A 336 14.78 -37.88 -15.73
N ASP A 337 14.56 -36.72 -15.10
CA ASP A 337 15.51 -35.93 -14.32
C ASP A 337 15.75 -36.44 -12.90
N GLY A 338 15.05 -37.51 -12.47
CA GLY A 338 15.15 -38.10 -11.15
C GLY A 338 14.23 -37.44 -10.11
N ALA A 339 13.47 -36.39 -10.46
CA ALA A 339 12.52 -35.77 -9.57
C ALA A 339 11.25 -36.60 -9.42
N ILE A 340 10.65 -36.56 -8.23
CA ILE A 340 9.40 -37.27 -7.91
C ILE A 340 8.21 -36.36 -8.20
N VAL A 341 7.25 -36.86 -8.97
CA VAL A 341 5.99 -36.15 -9.24
C VAL A 341 5.13 -36.17 -7.97
N ALA A 342 4.85 -34.98 -7.45
CA ALA A 342 3.98 -34.83 -6.30
C ALA A 342 2.54 -35.24 -6.65
N GLN A 343 1.93 -36.08 -5.80
CA GLN A 343 0.54 -36.53 -5.94
C GLN A 343 -0.08 -36.72 -4.54
N PRO A 344 -1.38 -36.40 -4.37
CA PRO A 344 -2.05 -36.62 -3.12
C PRO A 344 -1.97 -38.10 -2.69
N GLY A 345 -1.70 -38.33 -1.40
CA GLY A 345 -1.50 -39.66 -0.82
C GLY A 345 -0.06 -40.15 -0.81
N LEU A 346 0.87 -39.55 -1.56
CA LEU A 346 2.28 -39.94 -1.58
C LEU A 346 2.92 -39.73 -0.20
N ARG A 347 3.62 -40.77 0.29
CA ARG A 347 4.42 -40.68 1.53
C ARG A 347 5.83 -40.21 1.19
N ILE A 348 6.33 -39.25 1.94
CA ILE A 348 7.67 -38.68 1.79
C ILE A 348 8.33 -38.53 3.15
N GLY A 349 9.64 -38.73 3.20
CA GLY A 349 10.46 -38.37 4.37
C GLY A 349 11.02 -36.96 4.20
N LEU A 350 10.95 -36.18 5.25
CA LEU A 350 11.51 -34.82 5.32
C LEU A 350 12.91 -34.83 5.95
N PRO A 351 13.73 -33.76 5.72
CA PRO A 351 14.97 -33.58 6.46
C PRO A 351 14.72 -33.59 7.97
N GLY A 352 15.51 -34.36 8.72
CA GLY A 352 15.30 -34.54 10.16
C GLY A 352 14.61 -35.87 10.52
N GLY A 353 14.24 -36.68 9.54
CA GLY A 353 13.69 -38.06 9.78
C GLY A 353 12.19 -38.06 10.04
N LEU A 354 11.49 -36.98 9.73
CA LEU A 354 10.04 -36.91 9.87
C LEU A 354 9.33 -37.49 8.64
N ASP A 355 8.33 -38.34 8.87
CA ASP A 355 7.47 -38.88 7.84
C ASP A 355 6.30 -37.91 7.56
N ALA A 356 6.02 -37.71 6.30
CA ALA A 356 4.96 -36.80 5.84
C ALA A 356 4.13 -37.46 4.73
N ARG A 357 2.86 -37.07 4.62
CA ARG A 357 1.96 -37.51 3.56
C ARG A 357 1.48 -36.30 2.76
N VAL A 358 1.60 -36.36 1.44
CA VAL A 358 1.10 -35.29 0.54
C VAL A 358 -0.43 -35.28 0.60
N THR A 359 -1.01 -34.14 0.93
CA THR A 359 -2.46 -33.93 1.00
C THR A 359 -3.00 -33.13 -0.17
N VAL A 360 -2.31 -32.06 -0.57
CA VAL A 360 -2.70 -31.20 -1.70
C VAL A 360 -1.52 -30.92 -2.61
N VAL A 361 -1.77 -30.89 -3.92
CA VAL A 361 -0.80 -30.51 -4.95
C VAL A 361 -1.41 -29.39 -5.78
N ASP A 362 -0.76 -28.23 -5.83
CA ASP A 362 -1.20 -27.07 -6.59
C ASP A 362 -0.01 -26.41 -7.33
N PRO A 363 -0.23 -25.40 -8.21
CA PRO A 363 0.85 -24.77 -8.97
C PRO A 363 1.96 -24.13 -8.13
N ALA A 364 1.68 -23.76 -6.88
CA ALA A 364 2.64 -23.08 -5.99
C ALA A 364 3.42 -24.03 -5.08
N GLY A 365 3.09 -25.34 -5.05
CA GLY A 365 3.80 -26.33 -4.24
C GLY A 365 2.92 -27.48 -3.75
N VAL A 366 3.31 -28.07 -2.64
CA VAL A 366 2.74 -29.29 -2.09
C VAL A 366 2.42 -29.08 -0.62
N ALA A 367 1.16 -29.32 -0.21
CA ALA A 367 0.83 -29.42 1.20
C ALA A 367 1.04 -30.86 1.68
N VAL A 368 1.61 -31.02 2.86
CA VAL A 368 1.89 -32.33 3.47
C VAL A 368 1.46 -32.32 4.94
N ASP A 369 0.92 -33.44 5.40
CA ASP A 369 0.70 -33.69 6.82
C ASP A 369 1.87 -34.49 7.38
N VAL A 370 2.49 -33.93 8.42
CA VAL A 370 3.58 -34.56 9.18
C VAL A 370 3.00 -35.13 10.46
N ASP A 371 3.30 -36.39 10.77
CA ASP A 371 2.96 -36.96 12.04
C ASP A 371 4.08 -36.65 13.05
N ASP A 372 3.82 -35.72 13.98
CA ASP A 372 4.71 -35.38 15.07
C ASP A 372 4.08 -35.84 16.39
N ASP A 373 4.52 -37.00 16.88
CA ASP A 373 4.05 -37.64 18.10
C ASP A 373 2.48 -37.75 18.26
N GLY A 374 1.80 -38.11 17.14
CA GLY A 374 0.35 -38.26 17.12
C GLY A 374 -0.46 -36.98 16.91
N HIS A 375 0.19 -35.86 16.62
CA HIS A 375 -0.46 -34.60 16.24
C HIS A 375 -0.12 -34.26 14.79
N PRO A 376 -1.08 -34.32 13.85
CA PRO A 376 -0.81 -33.96 12.45
C PRO A 376 -0.55 -32.45 12.32
N VAL A 377 0.66 -32.09 11.84
CA VAL A 377 1.05 -30.72 11.51
C VAL A 377 1.05 -30.61 10.01
N ALA A 378 0.27 -29.66 9.47
CA ALA A 378 0.26 -29.37 8.05
C ALA A 378 1.44 -28.43 7.68
N LEU A 379 2.31 -28.87 6.76
CA LEU A 379 3.41 -28.09 6.22
C LEU A 379 3.23 -27.88 4.73
N ARG A 380 3.83 -26.81 4.18
CA ARG A 380 3.86 -26.57 2.75
C ARG A 380 5.30 -26.60 2.23
N LEU A 381 5.51 -27.43 1.20
CA LEU A 381 6.80 -27.61 0.55
C LEU A 381 6.78 -26.99 -0.85
N PRO A 382 7.79 -26.20 -1.25
CA PRO A 382 7.92 -25.72 -2.63
C PRO A 382 8.33 -26.87 -3.56
N TYR A 383 8.04 -26.79 -4.85
CA TYR A 383 8.67 -27.65 -5.83
C TYR A 383 10.19 -27.46 -5.82
N GLY A 384 10.94 -28.52 -5.97
CA GLY A 384 12.39 -28.56 -5.76
C GLY A 384 12.81 -28.86 -4.32
N ALA A 385 11.87 -28.97 -3.37
CA ALA A 385 12.19 -29.39 -2.00
C ALA A 385 12.82 -30.77 -1.99
N ALA A 386 13.89 -30.94 -1.22
CA ALA A 386 14.55 -32.24 -1.03
C ALA A 386 13.71 -33.10 -0.10
N VAL A 387 13.37 -34.30 -0.55
CA VAL A 387 12.57 -35.30 0.16
C VAL A 387 13.19 -36.67 0.03
N THR A 388 12.75 -37.62 0.85
CA THR A 388 13.08 -39.04 0.72
C THR A 388 11.82 -39.79 0.34
N VAL A 389 11.88 -40.64 -0.69
CA VAL A 389 10.79 -41.53 -1.09
C VAL A 389 11.34 -42.93 -1.24
N ASP A 390 10.76 -43.90 -0.57
CA ASP A 390 11.22 -45.30 -0.53
C ASP A 390 12.73 -45.41 -0.21
N GLY A 391 13.21 -44.58 0.77
CA GLY A 391 14.61 -44.56 1.22
C GLY A 391 15.59 -43.86 0.26
N ARG A 392 15.14 -43.32 -0.86
CA ARG A 392 15.98 -42.61 -1.83
C ARG A 392 15.74 -41.11 -1.80
N ARG A 393 16.83 -40.33 -1.80
CA ARG A 393 16.75 -38.87 -1.90
C ARG A 393 16.26 -38.44 -3.30
N ALA A 394 15.29 -37.53 -3.33
CA ALA A 394 14.73 -36.98 -4.55
C ALA A 394 14.28 -35.54 -4.32
N THR A 395 13.85 -34.86 -5.36
CA THR A 395 13.21 -33.53 -5.29
C THR A 395 11.76 -33.64 -5.75
N LEU A 396 10.87 -32.82 -5.15
CA LEU A 396 9.46 -32.78 -5.56
C LEU A 396 9.29 -31.98 -6.85
N ALA A 397 8.49 -32.52 -7.79
CA ALA A 397 8.17 -31.87 -9.06
C ALA A 397 6.65 -31.82 -9.30
N PRO A 398 6.13 -30.83 -10.06
CA PRO A 398 4.72 -30.80 -10.47
C PRO A 398 4.40 -31.92 -11.47
N ALA A 399 3.14 -32.30 -11.54
CA ALA A 399 2.66 -33.21 -12.56
C ALA A 399 2.87 -32.63 -13.96
N PRO A 400 3.29 -33.44 -14.97
CA PRO A 400 3.40 -32.96 -16.34
C PRO A 400 2.03 -32.47 -16.84
N ARG A 401 1.98 -31.28 -17.47
CA ARG A 401 0.76 -30.76 -18.10
C ARG A 401 0.35 -31.67 -19.23
N THR A 402 -0.79 -32.35 -19.10
CA THR A 402 -1.42 -33.07 -20.21
C THR A 402 -1.99 -32.04 -21.18
N THR A 403 -1.34 -31.87 -22.33
CA THR A 403 -1.91 -31.12 -23.47
C THR A 403 -3.08 -31.90 -24.03
N ARG A 404 -4.30 -31.44 -23.82
CA ARG A 404 -5.50 -31.91 -24.55
C ARG A 404 -5.39 -31.46 -26.02
N PRO A 405 -5.73 -32.31 -27.01
CA PRO A 405 -5.73 -31.91 -28.40
C PRO A 405 -6.74 -30.79 -28.63
N ARG A 406 -6.31 -29.75 -29.35
CA ARG A 406 -7.09 -28.59 -29.73
C ARG A 406 -8.11 -29.00 -30.80
N ALA A 407 -9.40 -29.00 -30.47
CA ALA A 407 -10.47 -29.02 -31.46
C ALA A 407 -10.56 -27.67 -32.14
N THR A 408 -10.48 -27.67 -33.46
CA THR A 408 -10.72 -26.53 -34.33
C THR A 408 -12.19 -26.18 -34.34
N ALA A 409 -12.53 -24.94 -33.96
CA ALA A 409 -13.81 -24.33 -34.37
C ALA A 409 -13.63 -22.81 -34.51
N ASN A 410 -14.10 -22.33 -35.62
CA ASN A 410 -14.14 -20.96 -36.12
C ASN A 410 -15.00 -20.01 -35.27
N GLY A 411 -14.61 -18.74 -35.26
CA GLY A 411 -15.52 -17.60 -35.36
C GLY A 411 -15.82 -16.87 -34.07
N GLY A 412 -15.54 -15.55 -34.04
CA GLY A 412 -16.28 -14.56 -33.23
C GLY A 412 -15.48 -13.68 -32.30
N VAL A 413 -15.19 -12.52 -32.80
CA VAL A 413 -15.04 -11.17 -32.19
C VAL A 413 -15.22 -11.05 -30.67
N GLY A 414 -14.19 -10.45 -30.02
CA GLY A 414 -14.34 -9.50 -28.91
C GLY A 414 -14.14 -10.06 -27.53
N ASP A 415 -12.99 -9.79 -26.96
CA ASP A 415 -12.87 -9.13 -25.65
C ASP A 415 -11.42 -8.78 -25.36
N LEU A 416 -11.17 -7.48 -25.07
CA LEU A 416 -9.90 -6.93 -24.64
C LEU A 416 -9.91 -6.88 -23.11
N GLY A 417 -9.43 -7.94 -22.46
CA GLY A 417 -9.28 -8.04 -21.01
C GLY A 417 -8.01 -8.76 -20.61
N GLY A 418 -7.01 -7.98 -20.15
CA GLY A 418 -6.00 -8.34 -19.17
C GLY A 418 -5.26 -9.68 -19.32
N ARG A 419 -4.15 -9.70 -20.04
CA ARG A 419 -3.19 -10.81 -19.95
C ARG A 419 -2.01 -10.37 -19.09
N LEU A 420 -1.97 -10.91 -17.88
CA LEU A 420 -0.82 -10.85 -16.97
C LEU A 420 0.37 -11.58 -17.62
N LEU A 421 1.53 -10.98 -17.45
CA LEU A 421 2.85 -11.38 -17.96
C LEU A 421 3.15 -12.86 -17.68
N GLY A 422 3.41 -13.62 -18.74
CA GLY A 422 4.02 -14.94 -18.70
C GLY A 422 5.48 -14.82 -19.11
N ASP A 423 6.32 -15.70 -18.58
CA ASP A 423 7.76 -15.85 -18.75
C ASP A 423 8.18 -16.23 -20.20
N ASP A 424 7.98 -15.31 -21.15
CA ASP A 424 8.52 -15.36 -22.51
C ASP A 424 8.96 -13.93 -22.91
N GLU A 425 9.84 -13.29 -22.11
CA GLU A 425 10.56 -12.13 -22.63
C GLU A 425 11.76 -12.62 -23.44
N PRO A 426 11.92 -12.13 -24.70
CA PRO A 426 13.12 -12.39 -25.46
C PRO A 426 14.35 -11.86 -24.71
N PRO A 427 15.54 -12.47 -24.85
CA PRO A 427 16.76 -12.03 -24.20
C PRO A 427 17.00 -10.55 -24.50
N MET A 428 17.32 -9.77 -23.45
CA MET A 428 17.59 -8.35 -23.53
C MET A 428 18.77 -8.08 -24.50
N ASP A 429 18.59 -7.10 -25.38
CA ASP A 429 19.67 -6.61 -26.21
C ASP A 429 20.46 -5.56 -25.43
N ASP A 430 21.63 -5.97 -24.93
CA ASP A 430 22.50 -5.12 -24.13
C ASP A 430 22.98 -3.87 -24.91
N THR A 431 23.17 -3.99 -26.22
CA THR A 431 23.60 -2.87 -27.07
C THR A 431 22.49 -1.83 -27.23
N LEU A 432 21.28 -2.27 -27.50
CA LEU A 432 20.10 -1.41 -27.60
C LEU A 432 19.76 -0.79 -26.24
N TYR A 433 19.86 -1.56 -25.16
CA TYR A 433 19.61 -1.03 -23.81
C TYR A 433 20.58 0.10 -23.46
N GLU A 434 21.87 -0.05 -23.77
CA GLU A 434 22.85 1.00 -23.52
C GLU A 434 22.61 2.25 -24.40
N ALA A 435 22.21 2.07 -25.65
CA ALA A 435 21.82 3.18 -26.53
C ALA A 435 20.60 3.94 -25.97
N LEU A 436 19.59 3.25 -25.47
CA LEU A 436 18.42 3.85 -24.82
C LEU A 436 18.79 4.60 -23.53
N ARG A 437 19.74 4.07 -22.75
CA ARG A 437 20.25 4.77 -21.54
C ARG A 437 20.97 6.07 -21.88
N GLN A 438 21.81 6.05 -22.92
CA GLN A 438 22.52 7.23 -23.41
C GLN A 438 21.55 8.28 -23.93
N TRP A 439 20.56 7.87 -24.75
CA TRP A 439 19.48 8.74 -25.19
C TRP A 439 18.74 9.39 -24.02
N ARG A 440 18.30 8.62 -23.03
CA ARG A 440 17.63 9.13 -21.84
C ARG A 440 18.48 10.15 -21.09
N THR A 441 19.76 9.88 -20.91
CA THR A 441 20.68 10.76 -20.19
C THR A 441 20.81 12.12 -20.91
N ARG A 442 20.88 12.09 -22.24
CA ARG A 442 20.90 13.31 -23.07
C ARG A 442 19.61 14.11 -22.92
N ILE A 443 18.46 13.46 -23.10
CA ILE A 443 17.14 14.12 -22.95
C ILE A 443 16.96 14.71 -21.55
N ALA A 444 17.39 14.01 -20.52
CA ALA A 444 17.34 14.47 -19.14
C ALA A 444 18.19 15.72 -18.92
N ALA A 445 19.40 15.76 -19.51
CA ALA A 445 20.28 16.92 -19.43
C ALA A 445 19.69 18.15 -20.18
N GLU A 446 19.12 17.93 -21.38
CA GLU A 446 18.45 18.97 -22.16
C GLU A 446 17.25 19.59 -21.42
N GLN A 447 16.52 18.79 -20.65
CA GLN A 447 15.34 19.21 -19.89
C GLN A 447 15.69 19.68 -18.46
N GLY A 448 16.93 19.54 -18.02
CA GLY A 448 17.36 19.90 -16.66
C GLY A 448 16.73 19.03 -15.58
N VAL A 449 16.39 17.78 -15.88
CA VAL A 449 15.73 16.84 -14.98
C VAL A 449 16.58 15.58 -14.74
N PRO A 450 16.43 14.89 -13.62
CA PRO A 450 17.06 13.59 -13.41
C PRO A 450 16.62 12.54 -14.44
N PRO A 451 17.52 11.64 -14.92
CA PRO A 451 17.21 10.67 -15.97
C PRO A 451 16.01 9.77 -15.72
N TYR A 452 15.76 9.37 -14.47
CA TYR A 452 14.64 8.50 -14.11
C TYR A 452 13.27 9.17 -14.31
N LEU A 453 13.17 10.50 -14.34
CA LEU A 453 11.92 11.21 -14.65
C LEU A 453 11.55 11.09 -16.13
N VAL A 454 12.51 10.89 -17.01
CA VAL A 454 12.26 10.61 -18.42
C VAL A 454 11.78 9.16 -18.57
N PHE A 455 12.61 8.17 -18.19
CA PHE A 455 12.26 6.74 -18.15
C PHE A 455 13.03 6.01 -17.05
N HIS A 456 12.37 5.08 -16.36
CA HIS A 456 13.04 4.13 -15.46
C HIS A 456 13.79 3.06 -16.24
N ASP A 457 14.87 2.51 -15.67
CA ASP A 457 15.71 1.47 -16.29
C ASP A 457 14.90 0.25 -16.75
N ARG A 458 13.96 -0.21 -15.91
CA ARG A 458 13.06 -1.34 -16.22
C ARG A 458 12.22 -1.13 -17.51
N HIS A 459 11.79 0.12 -17.77
CA HIS A 459 11.02 0.42 -18.98
C HIS A 459 11.91 0.38 -20.22
N LEU A 460 13.15 0.86 -20.10
CA LEU A 460 14.14 0.77 -21.19
C LEU A 460 14.55 -0.67 -21.46
N GLN A 461 14.63 -1.51 -20.42
CA GLN A 461 14.88 -2.95 -20.56
C GLN A 461 13.79 -3.65 -21.37
N VAL A 462 12.51 -3.35 -21.06
CA VAL A 462 11.37 -3.90 -21.80
C VAL A 462 11.37 -3.42 -23.25
N ILE A 463 11.69 -2.14 -23.52
CA ILE A 463 11.80 -1.61 -24.88
C ILE A 463 12.94 -2.32 -25.62
N ALA A 464 14.10 -2.51 -24.98
CA ALA A 464 15.24 -3.22 -25.56
C ALA A 464 14.94 -4.70 -25.87
N GLY A 465 14.19 -5.38 -24.98
CA GLY A 465 13.76 -6.76 -25.22
C GLY A 465 12.72 -6.90 -26.33
N ARG A 466 11.75 -5.97 -26.41
CA ARG A 466 10.64 -6.02 -27.36
C ARG A 466 10.98 -5.45 -28.73
N ARG A 467 11.96 -4.58 -28.83
CA ARG A 467 12.41 -3.89 -30.07
C ARG A 467 11.24 -3.36 -30.91
N PRO A 468 10.39 -2.47 -30.37
CA PRO A 468 9.24 -1.95 -31.11
C PRO A 468 9.68 -1.18 -32.35
N THR A 469 9.02 -1.42 -33.48
CA THR A 469 9.29 -0.78 -34.77
C THR A 469 8.22 0.26 -35.13
N THR A 470 7.11 0.28 -34.40
CA THR A 470 6.00 1.21 -34.61
C THR A 470 5.56 1.87 -33.30
N LEU A 471 4.96 3.07 -33.40
CA LEU A 471 4.36 3.76 -32.23
C LEU A 471 3.31 2.90 -31.53
N ARG A 472 2.59 2.05 -32.28
CA ARG A 472 1.59 1.13 -31.72
C ARG A 472 2.23 0.03 -30.87
N GLU A 473 3.34 -0.53 -31.30
CA GLU A 473 4.09 -1.53 -30.54
C GLU A 473 4.76 -0.89 -29.33
N LEU A 474 5.30 0.33 -29.47
CA LEU A 474 5.90 1.10 -28.39
C LEU A 474 4.86 1.48 -27.32
N ALA A 475 3.63 1.83 -27.72
CA ALA A 475 2.52 2.07 -26.79
C ALA A 475 2.11 0.83 -25.96
N GLY A 476 2.42 -0.38 -26.47
CA GLY A 476 2.24 -1.64 -25.74
C GLY A 476 3.33 -1.94 -24.72
N CYS A 477 4.39 -1.13 -24.65
CA CYS A 477 5.46 -1.31 -23.67
C CYS A 477 5.10 -0.72 -22.31
N PRO A 478 5.27 -1.44 -21.17
CA PRO A 478 5.08 -0.90 -19.85
C PRO A 478 5.86 0.40 -19.63
N GLY A 479 5.20 1.40 -19.05
CA GLY A 479 5.80 2.71 -18.76
C GLY A 479 5.80 3.70 -19.92
N VAL A 480 5.25 3.34 -21.08
CA VAL A 480 5.02 4.22 -22.23
C VAL A 480 3.52 4.59 -22.26
N GLY A 481 3.15 5.61 -21.50
CA GLY A 481 1.80 6.19 -21.54
C GLY A 481 1.60 7.17 -22.70
N PRO A 482 0.35 7.64 -22.97
CA PRO A 482 0.04 8.54 -24.10
C PRO A 482 0.95 9.76 -24.16
N THR A 483 1.18 10.43 -23.04
CA THR A 483 2.02 11.64 -22.95
C THR A 483 3.49 11.36 -23.30
N LYS A 484 4.03 10.19 -22.89
CA LYS A 484 5.41 9.81 -23.22
C LYS A 484 5.54 9.34 -24.67
N LEU A 485 4.49 8.69 -25.17
CA LEU A 485 4.44 8.29 -26.58
C LEU A 485 4.44 9.51 -27.50
N GLU A 486 3.61 10.51 -27.19
CA GLU A 486 3.55 11.78 -27.95
C GLU A 486 4.87 12.56 -27.88
N ARG A 487 5.52 12.56 -26.72
CA ARG A 487 6.72 13.40 -26.48
C ARG A 487 8.03 12.74 -26.93
N TYR A 488 8.13 11.42 -26.85
CA TYR A 488 9.37 10.68 -27.04
C TYR A 488 9.23 9.48 -27.99
N GLY A 489 8.05 9.25 -28.56
CA GLY A 489 7.79 8.05 -29.35
C GLY A 489 8.67 7.93 -30.58
N ASP A 490 8.76 8.99 -31.37
CA ASP A 490 9.57 9.01 -32.59
C ASP A 490 11.07 8.87 -32.26
N ASP A 491 11.55 9.62 -31.27
CA ASP A 491 12.96 9.54 -30.84
C ASP A 491 13.36 8.12 -30.37
N LEU A 492 12.46 7.45 -29.62
CA LEU A 492 12.70 6.10 -29.16
C LEU A 492 12.76 5.09 -30.31
N LEU A 493 11.86 5.23 -31.30
CA LEU A 493 11.88 4.38 -32.48
C LEU A 493 13.15 4.59 -33.33
N ASP A 494 13.64 5.84 -33.42
CA ASP A 494 14.89 6.15 -34.11
C ASP A 494 16.10 5.51 -33.39
N VAL A 495 16.12 5.51 -32.04
CA VAL A 495 17.17 4.82 -31.29
C VAL A 495 17.10 3.30 -31.51
N VAL A 496 15.90 2.72 -31.50
CA VAL A 496 15.71 1.27 -31.76
C VAL A 496 16.16 0.90 -33.18
N ALA A 497 15.77 1.71 -34.17
CA ALA A 497 16.16 1.49 -35.56
C ALA A 497 17.69 1.60 -35.78
N SER A 498 18.33 2.63 -35.16
CA SER A 498 19.77 2.89 -35.28
C SER A 498 20.63 1.81 -34.63
N ALA A 499 20.16 1.22 -33.51
CA ALA A 499 20.86 0.15 -32.81
C ALA A 499 20.66 -1.23 -33.46
N THR A 500 19.71 -1.37 -34.39
CA THR A 500 19.36 -2.64 -35.05
C THR A 500 20.04 -2.78 -36.45
N THR A 501 20.67 -1.72 -36.94
CA THR A 501 21.40 -1.75 -38.21
C THR A 501 22.84 -2.20 -37.96
N PRO A 502 23.34 -3.31 -38.60
CA PRO A 502 24.67 -3.88 -38.37
C PRO A 502 25.80 -2.97 -38.86
#